data_2dc13704cad64539fb22a0669cece541
#
_entry.id   2dc13704cad64539fb22a0669cece541
#
_cell.length_a   1.000
_cell.length_b   1.000
_cell.length_c   1.000
_cell.angle_alpha   90.00
_cell.angle_beta   90.00
_cell.angle_gamma   90.00
#
_symmetry.space_group_name_H-M   'P 1'
#
loop_
_entity.id
_entity.type
_entity.pdbx_description
1 polymer ?
#
loop_
_entity_poly.entity_id
_entity_poly.type
_entity_poly.pdbx_seq_one_letter_code
_entity_poly.pdbx_strand_id
1 'polypeptide(L)'
;MSLPLEKDKVIQHKKNAIKKLNNLFEYYINEPSGRYLKKANLLSYWFETYVDYIKKEDAYDPKKQIRYNRGDVVKVNFGFNVGKEYGGLHYAIVLDKNNHHSANVVTVVPLTSGTADETYPTDVFLGSELFSKLDTRHAYMLKQAQKDLDECNRLKSSIDSANSAIEKIANKIESQDNVENEIAATLVDNIN
;
A
#
# COMPACT_ATOMS: atom_id res chain seq x y z
N MET A 1 14.30 -36.91 -18.41
CA MET A 1 15.46 -36.01 -18.55
C MET A 1 15.06 -34.91 -19.54
N SER A 2 14.80 -33.67 -19.09
CA SER A 2 14.51 -32.57 -20.00
C SER A 2 15.79 -32.16 -20.72
N LEU A 3 15.73 -32.00 -22.03
CA LEU A 3 16.84 -31.47 -22.83
C LEU A 3 17.22 -30.06 -22.28
N PRO A 4 18.51 -29.70 -22.23
CA PRO A 4 18.92 -28.37 -21.79
C PRO A 4 18.29 -27.31 -22.69
N LEU A 5 17.73 -26.27 -22.04
CA LEU A 5 17.05 -25.20 -22.74
C LEU A 5 18.08 -24.33 -23.48
N GLU A 6 18.00 -24.31 -24.81
CA GLU A 6 18.93 -23.55 -25.65
C GLU A 6 18.56 -22.07 -25.65
N LYS A 7 19.48 -21.17 -25.30
CA LYS A 7 19.30 -19.73 -25.22
C LYS A 7 18.71 -19.13 -26.49
N ASP A 8 19.13 -19.58 -27.67
CA ASP A 8 18.64 -19.04 -28.94
C ASP A 8 17.18 -19.39 -29.20
N LYS A 9 16.74 -20.58 -28.80
CA LYS A 9 15.32 -20.97 -28.85
C LYS A 9 14.48 -20.10 -27.93
N VAL A 10 14.96 -19.79 -26.70
CA VAL A 10 14.28 -18.90 -25.78
C VAL A 10 14.18 -17.48 -26.35
N ILE A 11 15.24 -16.96 -26.96
CA ILE A 11 15.24 -15.64 -27.62
C ILE A 11 14.22 -15.61 -28.74
N GLN A 12 14.15 -16.64 -29.56
CA GLN A 12 13.18 -16.70 -30.65
C GLN A 12 11.73 -16.77 -30.15
N HIS A 13 11.46 -17.60 -29.12
CA HIS A 13 10.15 -17.68 -28.49
C HIS A 13 9.74 -16.34 -27.88
N LYS A 14 10.65 -15.67 -27.17
CA LYS A 14 10.42 -14.33 -26.63
C LYS A 14 10.01 -13.34 -27.72
N LYS A 15 10.76 -13.29 -28.84
CA LYS A 15 10.44 -12.36 -29.96
C LYS A 15 9.04 -12.65 -30.51
N ASN A 16 8.69 -13.92 -30.69
CA ASN A 16 7.38 -14.31 -31.19
C ASN A 16 6.26 -13.96 -30.23
N ALA A 17 6.44 -14.17 -28.93
CA ALA A 17 5.47 -13.84 -27.89
C ALA A 17 5.19 -12.33 -27.84
N ILE A 18 6.26 -11.51 -27.82
CA ILE A 18 6.13 -10.05 -27.82
C ILE A 18 5.44 -9.57 -29.09
N LYS A 19 5.78 -10.12 -30.25
CA LYS A 19 5.13 -9.78 -31.52
C LYS A 19 3.64 -10.08 -31.50
N LYS A 20 3.23 -11.25 -30.99
CA LYS A 20 1.81 -11.62 -30.86
C LYS A 20 1.07 -10.66 -29.93
N LEU A 21 1.70 -10.33 -28.80
CA LEU A 21 1.11 -9.38 -27.84
C LEU A 21 0.94 -7.99 -28.45
N ASN A 22 1.98 -7.46 -29.11
CA ASN A 22 1.91 -6.18 -29.79
C ASN A 22 0.81 -6.16 -30.85
N ASN A 23 0.71 -7.20 -31.67
CA ASN A 23 -0.34 -7.30 -32.69
C ASN A 23 -1.76 -7.30 -32.07
N LEU A 24 -1.93 -7.90 -30.90
CA LEU A 24 -3.20 -7.88 -30.17
C LEU A 24 -3.54 -6.47 -29.70
N PHE A 25 -2.57 -5.72 -29.18
CA PHE A 25 -2.75 -4.33 -28.78
C PHE A 25 -3.11 -3.46 -29.98
N GLU A 26 -2.37 -3.58 -31.07
CA GLU A 26 -2.66 -2.86 -32.31
C GLU A 26 -4.07 -3.13 -32.82
N TYR A 27 -4.50 -4.39 -32.79
CA TYR A 27 -5.88 -4.76 -33.16
C TYR A 27 -6.91 -4.10 -32.22
N TYR A 28 -6.68 -4.09 -30.90
CA TYR A 28 -7.62 -3.51 -29.94
C TYR A 28 -7.70 -1.98 -30.03
N ILE A 29 -6.55 -1.33 -30.27
CA ILE A 29 -6.44 0.13 -30.32
C ILE A 29 -7.04 0.68 -31.62
N ASN A 30 -6.79 -0.01 -32.75
CA ASN A 30 -7.20 0.44 -34.07
C ASN A 30 -8.60 -0.05 -34.50
N GLU A 31 -9.32 -0.76 -33.61
CA GLU A 31 -10.67 -1.22 -33.91
C GLU A 31 -11.62 -0.01 -34.00
N PRO A 32 -12.34 0.18 -35.15
CA PRO A 32 -13.03 1.43 -35.47
C PRO A 32 -14.14 1.83 -34.48
N SER A 33 -14.77 0.88 -33.82
CA SER A 33 -15.85 1.18 -32.85
C SER A 33 -15.32 1.58 -31.47
N GLY A 34 -14.03 1.43 -31.21
CA GLY A 34 -13.41 1.69 -29.91
C GLY A 34 -13.82 0.71 -28.80
N ARG A 35 -14.59 -0.34 -29.10
CA ARG A 35 -15.11 -1.30 -28.10
C ARG A 35 -14.03 -2.00 -27.28
N TYR A 36 -12.83 -2.13 -27.83
CA TYR A 36 -11.70 -2.78 -27.14
C TYR A 36 -10.71 -1.83 -26.49
N LEU A 37 -10.87 -0.52 -26.65
CA LEU A 37 -9.91 0.46 -26.14
C LEU A 37 -9.74 0.36 -24.62
N LYS A 38 -10.85 0.23 -23.87
CA LYS A 38 -10.82 0.01 -22.43
C LYS A 38 -10.08 -1.28 -22.07
N LYS A 39 -10.29 -2.35 -22.85
CA LYS A 39 -9.64 -3.66 -22.63
C LYS A 39 -8.13 -3.57 -22.86
N ALA A 40 -7.70 -2.90 -23.93
CA ALA A 40 -6.28 -2.64 -24.20
C ALA A 40 -5.62 -1.87 -23.05
N ASN A 41 -6.26 -0.80 -22.58
CA ASN A 41 -5.76 0.00 -21.47
C ASN A 41 -5.60 -0.81 -20.19
N LEU A 42 -6.62 -1.58 -19.77
CA LEU A 42 -6.54 -2.42 -18.58
C LEU A 42 -5.47 -3.51 -18.70
N LEU A 43 -5.33 -4.10 -19.89
CA LEU A 43 -4.33 -5.13 -20.16
C LEU A 43 -2.91 -4.56 -20.10
N SER A 44 -2.66 -3.35 -20.61
CA SER A 44 -1.34 -2.71 -20.54
C SER A 44 -0.91 -2.45 -19.10
N TYR A 45 -1.77 -1.86 -18.26
CA TYR A 45 -1.50 -1.67 -16.84
C TYR A 45 -1.26 -3.00 -16.11
N TRP A 46 -2.00 -4.04 -16.49
CA TRP A 46 -1.78 -5.37 -15.91
C TRP A 46 -0.40 -5.91 -16.26
N PHE A 47 0.06 -5.79 -17.49
CA PHE A 47 1.39 -6.26 -17.87
C PHE A 47 2.50 -5.53 -17.13
N GLU A 48 2.41 -4.23 -16.93
CA GLU A 48 3.36 -3.48 -16.11
C GLU A 48 3.39 -4.04 -14.67
N THR A 49 2.22 -4.20 -14.06
CA THR A 49 2.09 -4.75 -12.70
C THR A 49 2.62 -6.19 -12.61
N TYR A 50 2.31 -7.02 -13.59
CA TYR A 50 2.75 -8.42 -13.63
C TYR A 50 4.26 -8.55 -13.74
N VAL A 51 4.91 -7.74 -14.57
CA VAL A 51 6.37 -7.69 -14.66
C VAL A 51 7.00 -7.30 -13.33
N ASP A 52 6.40 -6.36 -12.60
CA ASP A 52 6.90 -5.98 -11.28
C ASP A 52 6.71 -7.08 -10.23
N TYR A 53 5.64 -7.87 -10.30
CA TYR A 53 5.48 -9.04 -9.43
C TYR A 53 6.55 -10.10 -9.71
N ILE A 54 6.81 -10.43 -10.98
CA ILE A 54 7.86 -11.39 -11.35
C ILE A 54 9.23 -10.92 -10.86
N LYS A 55 9.60 -9.66 -11.05
CA LYS A 55 10.87 -9.11 -10.56
C LYS A 55 11.05 -9.23 -9.05
N LYS A 56 9.96 -9.20 -8.29
CA LYS A 56 9.96 -9.26 -6.82
C LYS A 56 9.84 -10.70 -6.28
N GLU A 57 9.55 -11.69 -7.15
CA GLU A 57 9.28 -13.07 -6.74
C GLU A 57 10.46 -13.69 -5.98
N ASP A 58 11.69 -13.49 -6.47
CA ASP A 58 12.90 -14.05 -5.83
C ASP A 58 13.18 -13.44 -4.44
N ALA A 59 12.70 -12.25 -4.17
CA ALA A 59 12.84 -11.56 -2.89
C ALA A 59 11.65 -11.79 -1.93
N TYR A 60 10.65 -12.58 -2.36
CA TYR A 60 9.46 -12.83 -1.58
C TYR A 60 9.75 -13.70 -0.35
N ASP A 61 9.41 -13.21 0.83
CA ASP A 61 9.52 -13.94 2.09
C ASP A 61 8.14 -14.07 2.75
N PRO A 62 7.53 -15.27 2.78
CA PRO A 62 6.23 -15.49 3.40
C PRO A 62 6.15 -15.09 4.86
N LYS A 63 7.27 -15.18 5.59
CA LYS A 63 7.34 -14.85 7.02
C LYS A 63 7.15 -13.37 7.33
N LYS A 64 7.38 -12.52 6.34
CA LYS A 64 7.16 -11.06 6.41
C LYS A 64 5.75 -10.63 6.04
N GLN A 65 4.92 -11.56 5.59
CA GLN A 65 3.55 -11.26 5.19
C GLN A 65 2.63 -11.05 6.39
N ILE A 66 1.59 -10.27 6.16
CA ILE A 66 0.51 -10.06 7.14
C ILE A 66 -0.19 -11.40 7.37
N ARG A 67 -0.46 -11.72 8.63
CA ARG A 67 -1.28 -12.88 8.99
C ARG A 67 -2.74 -12.52 8.87
N TYR A 68 -3.45 -13.31 8.13
CA TYR A 68 -4.88 -13.19 7.96
C TYR A 68 -5.62 -14.21 8.80
N ASN A 69 -6.78 -13.81 9.32
CA ASN A 69 -7.71 -14.69 10.02
C ASN A 69 -8.96 -14.90 9.16
N ARG A 70 -9.68 -15.98 9.43
CA ARG A 70 -10.97 -16.20 8.77
C ARG A 70 -11.92 -15.03 9.02
N GLY A 71 -12.51 -14.51 7.92
CA GLY A 71 -13.42 -13.38 7.96
C GLY A 71 -12.75 -12.02 7.74
N ASP A 72 -11.40 -11.97 7.67
CA ASP A 72 -10.73 -10.74 7.27
C ASP A 72 -11.12 -10.36 5.85
N VAL A 73 -11.35 -9.08 5.63
CA VAL A 73 -11.61 -8.53 4.31
C VAL A 73 -10.31 -7.98 3.75
N VAL A 74 -9.91 -8.52 2.62
CA VAL A 74 -8.66 -8.18 1.94
C VAL A 74 -8.94 -7.62 0.55
N LYS A 75 -8.01 -6.82 0.03
CA LYS A 75 -8.04 -6.33 -1.34
C LYS A 75 -7.10 -7.17 -2.19
N VAL A 76 -7.64 -7.87 -3.18
CA VAL A 76 -6.90 -8.82 -4.01
C VAL A 76 -6.87 -8.34 -5.45
N ASN A 77 -5.70 -8.35 -6.05
CA ASN A 77 -5.55 -8.16 -7.49
C ASN A 77 -5.56 -9.53 -8.18
N PHE A 78 -6.70 -9.90 -8.75
CA PHE A 78 -6.85 -11.17 -9.48
C PHE A 78 -6.20 -11.14 -10.87
N GLY A 79 -5.67 -10.02 -11.28
CA GLY A 79 -5.03 -9.88 -12.57
C GLY A 79 -6.00 -9.70 -13.74
N PHE A 80 -5.48 -9.94 -14.92
CA PHE A 80 -6.29 -9.89 -16.14
C PHE A 80 -6.54 -11.33 -16.62
N ASN A 81 -7.74 -11.82 -16.39
CA ASN A 81 -8.13 -13.20 -16.68
C ASN A 81 -8.98 -13.31 -17.95
N VAL A 82 -9.16 -14.55 -18.43
CA VAL A 82 -9.85 -14.82 -19.69
C VAL A 82 -11.30 -15.18 -19.45
N GLY A 83 -12.19 -14.64 -20.28
CA GLY A 83 -13.61 -15.00 -20.26
C GLY A 83 -14.35 -14.40 -19.07
N LYS A 84 -15.02 -15.25 -18.28
CA LYS A 84 -15.85 -14.87 -17.12
C LYS A 84 -15.12 -15.07 -15.78
N GLU A 85 -13.83 -15.36 -15.79
CA GLU A 85 -13.04 -15.45 -14.55
C GLU A 85 -12.94 -14.09 -13.86
N TYR A 86 -12.89 -14.10 -12.54
CA TYR A 86 -12.67 -12.87 -11.78
C TYR A 86 -11.35 -12.23 -12.19
N GLY A 87 -11.38 -10.95 -12.50
CA GLY A 87 -10.19 -10.20 -12.91
C GLY A 87 -10.21 -8.79 -12.31
N GLY A 88 -9.02 -8.18 -12.23
CA GLY A 88 -8.85 -6.86 -11.65
C GLY A 88 -8.81 -6.86 -10.13
N LEU A 89 -9.08 -5.70 -9.53
CA LEU A 89 -8.95 -5.46 -8.12
C LEU A 89 -10.30 -5.60 -7.42
N HIS A 90 -10.43 -6.61 -6.57
CA HIS A 90 -11.65 -6.88 -5.80
C HIS A 90 -11.37 -7.00 -4.30
N TYR A 91 -12.38 -6.73 -3.50
CA TYR A 91 -12.38 -7.18 -2.13
C TYR A 91 -12.68 -8.68 -2.06
N ALA A 92 -12.14 -9.35 -1.06
CA ALA A 92 -12.36 -10.77 -0.84
C ALA A 92 -12.37 -11.07 0.67
N ILE A 93 -13.06 -12.13 1.06
CA ILE A 93 -13.09 -12.60 2.45
C ILE A 93 -12.16 -13.79 2.57
N VAL A 94 -11.28 -13.76 3.57
CA VAL A 94 -10.37 -14.86 3.88
C VAL A 94 -11.13 -16.02 4.49
N LEU A 95 -10.93 -17.22 3.93
CA LEU A 95 -11.53 -18.46 4.42
C LEU A 95 -10.63 -19.26 5.37
N ASP A 96 -9.33 -19.07 5.28
CA ASP A 96 -8.37 -19.79 6.10
C ASP A 96 -8.58 -19.49 7.57
N LYS A 97 -8.64 -20.54 8.41
CA LYS A 97 -8.88 -20.37 9.84
C LYS A 97 -7.72 -19.68 10.55
N ASN A 98 -6.51 -20.05 10.17
CA ASN A 98 -5.27 -19.42 10.60
C ASN A 98 -4.29 -19.51 9.44
N ASN A 99 -3.81 -18.40 8.94
CA ASN A 99 -2.76 -18.42 7.94
C ASN A 99 -1.42 -18.74 8.61
N HIS A 100 -0.81 -19.88 8.25
CA HIS A 100 0.47 -20.29 8.82
C HIS A 100 1.59 -19.36 8.36
N HIS A 101 2.60 -19.13 9.19
CA HIS A 101 3.76 -18.27 8.89
C HIS A 101 4.50 -18.56 7.59
N SER A 102 4.45 -19.80 7.13
CA SER A 102 5.10 -20.24 5.88
C SER A 102 4.11 -20.52 4.77
N ALA A 103 2.84 -20.14 4.93
CA ALA A 103 1.86 -20.32 3.88
C ALA A 103 2.10 -19.31 2.75
N ASN A 104 2.35 -19.82 1.55
CA ASN A 104 2.51 -19.00 0.36
C ASN A 104 1.18 -18.68 -0.33
N VAL A 105 0.09 -19.22 0.18
CA VAL A 105 -1.26 -19.15 -0.41
C VAL A 105 -2.28 -18.80 0.65
N VAL A 106 -3.22 -17.96 0.29
CA VAL A 106 -4.39 -17.61 1.10
C VAL A 106 -5.64 -17.95 0.32
N THR A 107 -6.55 -18.69 0.93
CA THR A 107 -7.85 -19.02 0.33
C THR A 107 -8.83 -17.88 0.59
N VAL A 108 -9.43 -17.36 -0.48
CA VAL A 108 -10.35 -16.22 -0.39
C VAL A 108 -11.63 -16.47 -1.21
N VAL A 109 -12.71 -15.81 -0.80
CA VAL A 109 -13.93 -15.68 -1.61
C VAL A 109 -14.02 -14.24 -2.09
N PRO A 110 -14.03 -14.01 -3.41
CA PRO A 110 -14.15 -12.67 -3.95
C PRO A 110 -15.52 -12.07 -3.65
N LEU A 111 -15.55 -10.75 -3.44
CA LEU A 111 -16.76 -9.95 -3.30
C LEU A 111 -16.99 -9.17 -4.59
N THR A 112 -18.24 -9.11 -5.01
CA THR A 112 -18.67 -8.28 -6.14
C THR A 112 -19.83 -7.39 -5.72
N SER A 113 -19.98 -6.26 -6.40
CA SER A 113 -21.18 -5.43 -6.27
C SER A 113 -22.32 -6.05 -7.07
N GLY A 114 -23.51 -6.08 -6.52
CA GLY A 114 -24.71 -6.58 -7.16
C GLY A 114 -25.94 -6.36 -6.31
N THR A 115 -27.09 -6.48 -6.91
CA THR A 115 -28.40 -6.47 -6.23
C THR A 115 -28.90 -7.90 -6.03
N ALA A 116 -29.87 -8.09 -5.14
CA ALA A 116 -30.42 -9.41 -4.87
C ALA A 116 -30.99 -10.09 -6.13
N ASP A 117 -31.49 -9.29 -7.07
CA ASP A 117 -32.11 -9.76 -8.32
C ASP A 117 -31.08 -10.12 -9.41
N GLU A 118 -29.81 -9.74 -9.23
CA GLU A 118 -28.72 -9.95 -10.19
C GLU A 118 -27.74 -11.06 -9.76
N THR A 119 -28.06 -11.80 -8.70
CA THR A 119 -27.18 -12.87 -8.19
C THR A 119 -27.23 -14.12 -9.08
N TYR A 120 -26.05 -14.68 -9.35
CA TYR A 120 -25.94 -16.00 -9.99
C TYR A 120 -26.25 -17.11 -8.95
N PRO A 121 -26.59 -18.33 -9.39
CA PRO A 121 -26.85 -19.46 -8.48
C PRO A 121 -25.66 -19.81 -7.56
N THR A 122 -24.47 -19.38 -7.93
CA THR A 122 -23.21 -19.57 -7.17
C THR A 122 -22.92 -18.44 -6.19
N ASP A 123 -23.69 -17.35 -6.24
CA ASP A 123 -23.45 -16.18 -5.42
C ASP A 123 -24.27 -16.21 -4.15
N VAL A 124 -23.73 -15.64 -3.09
CA VAL A 124 -24.43 -15.43 -1.83
C VAL A 124 -24.65 -13.94 -1.64
N PHE A 125 -25.91 -13.53 -1.62
CA PHE A 125 -26.25 -12.13 -1.37
C PHE A 125 -26.07 -11.80 0.13
N LEU A 126 -25.13 -10.91 0.43
CA LEU A 126 -24.80 -10.49 1.79
C LEU A 126 -25.62 -9.29 2.29
N GLY A 127 -26.45 -8.70 1.43
CA GLY A 127 -27.18 -7.47 1.77
C GLY A 127 -26.24 -6.34 2.12
N SER A 128 -26.63 -5.53 3.08
CA SER A 128 -25.82 -4.40 3.59
C SER A 128 -24.97 -4.75 4.82
N GLU A 129 -24.99 -5.99 5.30
CA GLU A 129 -24.30 -6.37 6.55
C GLU A 129 -22.81 -6.11 6.52
N LEU A 130 -22.15 -6.49 5.43
CA LEU A 130 -20.73 -6.27 5.27
C LEU A 130 -20.41 -4.78 5.27
N PHE A 131 -21.18 -4.00 4.53
CA PHE A 131 -21.02 -2.55 4.45
C PHE A 131 -21.21 -1.89 5.83
N SER A 132 -22.26 -2.26 6.55
CA SER A 132 -22.53 -1.73 7.89
C SER A 132 -21.41 -2.04 8.89
N LYS A 133 -20.83 -3.25 8.83
CA LYS A 133 -19.69 -3.62 9.67
C LYS A 133 -18.42 -2.87 9.30
N LEU A 134 -18.15 -2.68 8.01
CA LEU A 134 -17.00 -1.91 7.54
C LEU A 134 -17.12 -0.44 7.92
N ASP A 135 -18.30 0.15 7.75
CA ASP A 135 -18.59 1.54 8.10
C ASP A 135 -18.43 1.79 9.61
N THR A 136 -19.00 0.92 10.44
CA THR A 136 -18.81 0.95 11.90
C THR A 136 -17.34 0.87 12.29
N ARG A 137 -16.57 -0.03 11.65
CA ARG A 137 -15.13 -0.18 11.92
C ARG A 137 -14.34 1.05 11.47
N HIS A 138 -14.67 1.58 10.30
CA HIS A 138 -14.07 2.80 9.78
C HIS A 138 -14.30 3.99 10.71
N ALA A 139 -15.55 4.21 11.15
CA ALA A 139 -15.88 5.26 12.10
C ALA A 139 -15.11 5.13 13.43
N TYR A 140 -14.97 3.89 13.94
CA TYR A 140 -14.16 3.63 15.12
C TYR A 140 -12.67 4.00 14.89
N MET A 141 -12.09 3.61 13.75
CA MET A 141 -10.69 3.90 13.43
C MET A 141 -10.44 5.40 13.27
N LEU A 142 -11.37 6.13 12.64
CA LEU A 142 -11.29 7.59 12.54
C LEU A 142 -11.30 8.25 13.91
N LYS A 143 -12.17 7.81 14.81
CA LYS A 143 -12.22 8.33 16.19
C LYS A 143 -10.93 8.06 16.96
N GLN A 144 -10.31 6.90 16.75
CA GLN A 144 -9.03 6.59 17.39
C GLN A 144 -7.89 7.45 16.82
N ALA A 145 -7.81 7.58 15.49
CA ALA A 145 -6.82 8.44 14.84
C ALA A 145 -6.93 9.90 15.28
N GLN A 146 -8.15 10.41 15.49
CA GLN A 146 -8.35 11.77 16.01
C GLN A 146 -7.80 11.90 17.43
N LYS A 147 -8.02 10.93 18.32
CA LYS A 147 -7.46 10.94 19.67
C LYS A 147 -5.93 10.95 19.67
N ASP A 148 -5.33 10.12 18.81
CA ASP A 148 -3.89 10.02 18.70
C ASP A 148 -3.30 11.36 18.17
N LEU A 149 -3.98 12.01 17.24
CA LEU A 149 -3.62 13.32 16.73
C LEU A 149 -3.71 14.41 17.83
N ASP A 150 -4.78 14.39 18.62
CA ASP A 150 -4.97 15.35 19.73
C ASP A 150 -3.86 15.18 20.80
N GLU A 151 -3.46 13.93 21.08
CA GLU A 151 -2.35 13.64 22.00
C GLU A 151 -1.00 14.11 21.42
N CYS A 152 -0.74 13.86 20.15
CA CYS A 152 0.46 14.39 19.47
C CYS A 152 0.53 15.92 19.54
N ASN A 153 -0.59 16.61 19.33
CA ASN A 153 -0.65 18.06 19.40
C ASN A 153 -0.38 18.58 20.83
N ARG A 154 -0.87 17.90 21.86
CA ARG A 154 -0.58 18.23 23.27
C ARG A 154 0.91 18.06 23.58
N LEU A 155 1.51 16.94 23.15
CA LEU A 155 2.94 16.70 23.36
C LEU A 155 3.79 17.74 22.65
N LYS A 156 3.43 18.09 21.41
CA LYS A 156 4.11 19.16 20.67
C LYS A 156 4.06 20.48 21.41
N SER A 157 2.89 20.91 21.89
CA SER A 157 2.73 22.14 22.68
C SER A 157 3.60 22.12 23.96
N SER A 158 3.69 20.97 24.62
CA SER A 158 4.55 20.82 25.81
C SER A 158 6.05 20.95 25.47
N ILE A 159 6.47 20.38 24.35
CA ILE A 159 7.86 20.49 23.85
C ILE A 159 8.18 21.94 23.50
N ASP A 160 7.28 22.63 22.78
CA ASP A 160 7.47 24.02 22.40
C ASP A 160 7.58 24.94 23.65
N SER A 161 6.77 24.66 24.68
CA SER A 161 6.83 25.37 25.97
C SER A 161 8.16 25.12 26.71
N ALA A 162 8.64 23.87 26.71
CA ALA A 162 9.93 23.52 27.32
C ALA A 162 11.11 24.19 26.58
N ASN A 163 11.09 24.17 25.25
CA ASN A 163 12.11 24.84 24.43
C ASN A 163 12.14 26.35 24.72
N SER A 164 10.98 27.00 24.81
CA SER A 164 10.90 28.43 25.15
C SER A 164 11.46 28.71 26.55
N ALA A 165 11.26 27.83 27.52
CA ALA A 165 11.83 27.97 28.85
C ALA A 165 13.36 27.82 28.84
N ILE A 166 13.87 26.85 28.07
CA ILE A 166 15.33 26.63 27.89
C ILE A 166 15.98 27.86 27.25
N GLU A 167 15.38 28.42 26.19
CA GLU A 167 15.90 29.64 25.56
C GLU A 167 15.95 30.84 26.53
N LYS A 168 14.93 31.01 27.38
CA LYS A 168 14.95 32.07 28.40
C LYS A 168 16.06 31.87 29.43
N ILE A 169 16.36 30.63 29.82
CA ILE A 169 17.45 30.32 30.75
C ILE A 169 18.79 30.58 30.06
N ALA A 170 18.97 30.11 28.83
CA ALA A 170 20.21 30.33 28.07
C ALA A 170 20.52 31.83 27.93
N ASN A 171 19.53 32.63 27.54
CA ASN A 171 19.70 34.10 27.43
C ASN A 171 20.04 34.79 28.77
N LYS A 172 19.53 34.26 29.90
CA LYS A 172 19.88 34.77 31.21
C LYS A 172 21.33 34.45 31.59
N ILE A 173 21.82 33.24 31.30
CA ILE A 173 23.20 32.82 31.54
C ILE A 173 24.13 33.70 30.71
N GLU A 174 23.87 33.87 29.44
CA GLU A 174 24.68 34.67 28.52
C GLU A 174 24.76 36.16 28.96
N SER A 175 23.64 36.72 29.49
CA SER A 175 23.64 38.07 30.04
C SER A 175 24.41 38.18 31.34
N GLN A 176 24.47 37.18 32.22
CA GLN A 176 25.28 37.14 33.42
C GLN A 176 26.80 37.05 33.11
N ASP A 177 27.19 36.18 32.20
CA ASP A 177 28.56 36.05 31.73
C ASP A 177 29.08 37.36 31.12
N ASN A 178 28.25 38.11 30.40
CA ASN A 178 28.62 39.43 29.86
C ASN A 178 28.85 40.45 30.96
N VAL A 179 28.04 40.46 32.01
CA VAL A 179 28.19 41.38 33.16
C VAL A 179 29.45 41.05 33.95
N GLU A 180 29.78 39.77 34.21
CA GLU A 180 30.99 39.36 34.88
C GLU A 180 32.27 39.74 34.10
N ASN A 181 32.24 39.57 32.77
CA ASN A 181 33.35 39.98 31.89
C ASN A 181 33.53 41.51 31.88
N GLU A 182 32.47 42.32 31.92
CA GLU A 182 32.54 43.76 31.97
C GLU A 182 33.09 44.27 33.32
N ILE A 183 32.71 43.65 34.43
CA ILE A 183 33.28 43.92 35.77
C ILE A 183 34.77 43.53 35.80
N ALA A 184 35.16 42.38 35.27
CA ALA A 184 36.55 41.95 35.21
C ALA A 184 37.42 42.92 34.40
N ALA A 185 36.93 43.39 33.25
CA ALA A 185 37.63 44.38 32.43
C ALA A 185 37.80 45.73 33.17
N THR A 186 36.73 46.21 33.85
CA THR A 186 36.78 47.46 34.66
C THR A 186 37.76 47.35 35.82
N LEU A 187 37.86 46.21 36.48
CA LEU A 187 38.82 45.98 37.56
C LEU A 187 40.27 45.98 37.07
N VAL A 188 40.56 45.41 35.90
CA VAL A 188 41.88 45.43 35.29
C VAL A 188 42.30 46.84 34.89
N ASP A 189 41.39 47.67 34.36
CA ASP A 189 41.68 49.05 33.99
C ASP A 189 41.91 49.97 35.21
N ASN A 190 41.38 49.63 36.39
CA ASN A 190 41.61 50.40 37.63
C ASN A 190 42.88 50.00 38.42
N ILE A 191 43.57 48.97 38.02
CA ILE A 191 44.78 48.48 38.66
C ILE A 191 46.07 48.95 37.90
N ASN A 192 45.97 49.42 36.69
CA ASN A 192 47.04 50.04 35.92
C ASN A 192 46.98 51.56 36.02
#